data_0f2a00957e50e72aa99c796aeb610aa5
#
_entry.id   0f2a00957e50e72aa99c796aeb610aa5
#
_cell.length_a   1.000
_cell.length_b   1.000
_cell.length_c   1.000
_cell.angle_alpha   90.00
_cell.angle_beta   90.00
_cell.angle_gamma   90.00
#
_symmetry.space_group_name_H-M   'P 1'
#
loop_
_entity.id
_entity.type
_entity.pdbx_description
1 polymer ?
#
loop_
_entity_poly.entity_id
_entity_poly.type
_entity_poly.pdbx_seq_one_letter_code
_entity_poly.pdbx_strand_id
1 'polypeptide(L)'
;MIKAPKIVQRPFSSEVYAASKALGLSDLQARLVAHRKHTTDQLAETIFPKLKHIQHPDALKNSREAARLIADAILSDGVIVLATDYDTDGVTSAWVAVTALVEYFKVPKERVVHLIGERKTGYGITEEVCERILAIQQPVSLVISADQGSSDEPRIKRLKEAGIAVCVTDHHQMPVEGAPKSAACTVNPQQQDCEYDKTVAGCFVIFLVMTQVRQELVQRGYLPPESPSLKALALNVSLGTIADSVSLQSPNNRAIVHAGLQLINQFDQPAWQAMLRLNDNQGEPFNAEYLAFQVATRINAASRVSDVTTAFNFLTAQTVDEAHGHLIQLDEDNQERRAQQQGMLQMALNEAKALYHPQKYSLAVALQGNAGIQGIIATRIGEKFGLPTVILTDLKDGFLAGSGRGIVPQVDLREAFQWMSEQDSELFRSMGGHKGAAGCMIPLEKYAVFAELFETAIRQQLGDNPPAPLLETDGQLDDSYLLPELIPHLNTLEPYGREWPQATFDGHFELLQLKPVGEHKTHLSCKLRTAQGKLLSAIYFNAREDADQPLAFSEGDSVHCVYQPSLNRFAGRTQLQLKLLWMQPA
;
A
#
# COMPACT_ATOMS: atom_id res chain seq x y z
N MET A 1 -29.08 -11.98 -6.67
CA MET A 1 -28.00 -12.54 -5.84
C MET A 1 -26.66 -12.16 -6.45
N ILE A 2 -25.70 -11.78 -5.62
CA ILE A 2 -24.32 -11.54 -6.05
C ILE A 2 -23.75 -12.87 -6.55
N LYS A 3 -22.98 -12.85 -7.65
CA LYS A 3 -22.32 -14.06 -8.18
C LYS A 3 -21.38 -14.64 -7.13
N ALA A 4 -21.38 -15.96 -6.94
CA ALA A 4 -20.33 -16.63 -6.17
C ALA A 4 -18.95 -16.38 -6.83
N PRO A 5 -17.88 -16.25 -6.03
CA PRO A 5 -16.56 -16.06 -6.59
C PRO A 5 -16.12 -17.28 -7.41
N LYS A 6 -15.44 -17.01 -8.50
CA LYS A 6 -14.75 -18.04 -9.27
C LYS A 6 -13.43 -18.36 -8.58
N ILE A 7 -13.25 -19.62 -8.18
CA ILE A 7 -12.00 -20.10 -7.58
C ILE A 7 -11.09 -20.55 -8.72
N VAL A 8 -9.89 -19.98 -8.78
CA VAL A 8 -8.91 -20.26 -9.86
C VAL A 8 -7.53 -20.46 -9.23
N GLN A 9 -6.86 -21.50 -9.66
CA GLN A 9 -5.47 -21.70 -9.27
C GLN A 9 -4.56 -20.68 -10.00
N ARG A 10 -3.64 -20.07 -9.27
CA ARG A 10 -2.65 -19.14 -9.84
C ARG A 10 -1.85 -19.80 -10.94
N PRO A 11 -1.41 -19.05 -11.97
CA PRO A 11 -0.48 -19.56 -12.97
C PRO A 11 0.75 -20.21 -12.32
N PHE A 12 1.28 -21.23 -12.93
CA PHE A 12 2.42 -22.00 -12.41
C PHE A 12 3.54 -22.04 -13.44
N SER A 13 4.75 -21.65 -13.01
CA SER A 13 5.96 -21.74 -13.83
C SER A 13 6.79 -22.96 -13.44
N SER A 14 6.85 -23.96 -14.32
CA SER A 14 7.68 -25.17 -14.12
C SER A 14 9.17 -24.84 -14.08
N GLU A 15 9.62 -23.83 -14.83
CA GLU A 15 10.99 -23.36 -14.84
C GLU A 15 11.39 -22.76 -13.49
N VAL A 16 10.57 -21.85 -12.95
CA VAL A 16 10.79 -21.25 -11.62
C VAL A 16 10.73 -22.33 -10.53
N TYR A 17 9.82 -23.30 -10.63
CA TYR A 17 9.76 -24.41 -9.69
C TYR A 17 11.09 -25.19 -9.66
N ALA A 18 11.58 -25.62 -10.84
CA ALA A 18 12.84 -26.37 -10.94
C ALA A 18 14.03 -25.56 -10.41
N ALA A 19 14.14 -24.28 -10.77
CA ALA A 19 15.17 -23.38 -10.27
C ALA A 19 15.09 -23.18 -8.76
N SER A 20 13.89 -23.05 -8.20
CA SER A 20 13.66 -22.93 -6.75
C SER A 20 14.08 -24.20 -6.00
N LYS A 21 13.81 -25.38 -6.56
CA LYS A 21 14.31 -26.66 -6.03
C LYS A 21 15.84 -26.71 -6.03
N ALA A 22 16.47 -26.24 -7.12
CA ALA A 22 17.92 -26.18 -7.21
C ALA A 22 18.56 -25.22 -6.19
N LEU A 23 17.82 -24.19 -5.75
CA LEU A 23 18.20 -23.28 -4.67
C LEU A 23 17.98 -23.87 -3.26
N GLY A 24 17.48 -25.10 -3.15
CA GLY A 24 17.31 -25.82 -1.88
C GLY A 24 15.96 -25.65 -1.20
N LEU A 25 14.95 -25.08 -1.88
CA LEU A 25 13.60 -24.96 -1.32
C LEU A 25 12.93 -26.35 -1.25
N SER A 26 12.09 -26.53 -0.24
CA SER A 26 11.17 -27.68 -0.15
C SER A 26 10.21 -27.70 -1.35
N ASP A 27 9.51 -28.79 -1.53
CA ASP A 27 8.52 -28.93 -2.61
C ASP A 27 7.43 -27.86 -2.50
N LEU A 28 6.86 -27.69 -1.33
CA LEU A 28 5.82 -26.69 -1.10
C LEU A 28 6.31 -25.25 -1.34
N GLN A 29 7.49 -24.89 -0.81
CA GLN A 29 8.06 -23.56 -1.01
C GLN A 29 8.32 -23.29 -2.50
N ALA A 30 8.91 -24.25 -3.23
CA ALA A 30 9.16 -24.12 -4.66
C ALA A 30 7.86 -23.94 -5.46
N ARG A 31 6.79 -24.68 -5.11
CA ARG A 31 5.45 -24.50 -5.70
C ARG A 31 4.90 -23.09 -5.45
N LEU A 32 4.97 -22.61 -4.21
CA LEU A 32 4.47 -21.27 -3.84
C LEU A 32 5.24 -20.16 -4.58
N VAL A 33 6.56 -20.29 -4.73
CA VAL A 33 7.36 -19.34 -5.51
C VAL A 33 6.98 -19.39 -6.98
N ALA A 34 6.77 -20.59 -7.57
CA ALA A 34 6.38 -20.77 -8.96
C ALA A 34 4.99 -20.21 -9.30
N HIS A 35 4.11 -20.04 -8.31
CA HIS A 35 2.82 -19.36 -8.45
C HIS A 35 2.92 -17.83 -8.36
N ARG A 36 4.09 -17.28 -7.94
CA ARG A 36 4.27 -15.83 -7.70
C ARG A 36 5.26 -15.20 -8.67
N LYS A 37 6.19 -15.97 -9.20
CA LYS A 37 7.22 -15.50 -10.13
C LYS A 37 7.15 -16.32 -11.42
N HIS A 38 7.27 -15.64 -12.56
CA HIS A 38 7.09 -16.29 -13.86
C HIS A 38 8.40 -16.44 -14.63
N THR A 39 9.48 -15.76 -14.21
CA THR A 39 10.82 -15.87 -14.75
C THR A 39 11.83 -16.22 -13.66
N THR A 40 12.96 -16.77 -14.05
CA THR A 40 14.06 -17.10 -13.14
C THR A 40 14.98 -15.91 -12.84
N ASP A 41 14.74 -14.76 -13.46
CA ASP A 41 15.54 -13.55 -13.26
C ASP A 41 15.55 -13.12 -11.79
N GLN A 42 16.74 -12.95 -11.24
CA GLN A 42 16.96 -12.54 -9.85
C GLN A 42 16.18 -13.40 -8.83
N LEU A 43 15.96 -14.69 -9.15
CA LEU A 43 15.17 -15.58 -8.31
C LEU A 43 15.78 -15.78 -6.92
N ALA A 44 17.10 -15.96 -6.84
CA ALA A 44 17.80 -16.16 -5.57
C ALA A 44 17.71 -14.92 -4.68
N GLU A 45 17.86 -13.72 -5.25
CA GLU A 45 17.74 -12.43 -4.56
C GLU A 45 16.31 -12.18 -4.08
N THR A 46 15.31 -12.62 -4.86
CA THR A 46 13.89 -12.53 -4.49
C THR A 46 13.56 -13.46 -3.32
N ILE A 47 14.07 -14.71 -3.33
CA ILE A 47 13.80 -15.71 -2.29
C ILE A 47 14.59 -15.42 -1.01
N PHE A 48 15.86 -15.02 -1.15
CA PHE A 48 16.79 -14.77 -0.04
C PHE A 48 17.22 -13.30 -0.01
N PRO A 49 16.29 -12.37 0.29
CA PRO A 49 16.53 -10.94 0.18
C PRO A 49 17.58 -10.47 1.18
N LYS A 50 18.54 -9.64 0.71
CA LYS A 50 19.57 -9.00 1.53
C LYS A 50 19.83 -7.59 1.03
N LEU A 51 20.18 -6.65 1.90
CA LEU A 51 20.50 -5.26 1.52
C LEU A 51 21.54 -5.14 0.41
N LYS A 52 22.51 -6.05 0.34
CA LYS A 52 23.52 -6.09 -0.73
C LYS A 52 22.96 -6.39 -2.11
N HIS A 53 21.73 -6.89 -2.21
CA HIS A 53 21.05 -7.17 -3.47
C HIS A 53 20.30 -5.95 -4.01
N ILE A 54 20.20 -4.87 -3.23
CA ILE A 54 19.63 -3.62 -3.70
C ILE A 54 20.49 -3.09 -4.85
N GLN A 55 19.83 -2.77 -5.96
CA GLN A 55 20.47 -2.18 -7.13
C GLN A 55 21.21 -0.89 -6.73
N HIS A 56 22.40 -0.69 -7.30
CA HIS A 56 23.19 0.47 -6.94
C HIS A 56 22.48 1.77 -7.30
N PRO A 57 22.49 2.80 -6.44
CA PRO A 57 21.79 4.06 -6.70
C PRO A 57 22.23 4.79 -7.98
N ASP A 58 23.40 4.47 -8.54
CA ASP A 58 23.87 5.06 -9.80
C ASP A 58 22.96 4.73 -11.00
N ALA A 59 22.22 3.62 -10.95
CA ALA A 59 21.24 3.27 -11.97
C ALA A 59 19.98 4.16 -11.90
N LEU A 60 19.77 4.87 -10.78
CA LEU A 60 18.67 5.81 -10.60
C LEU A 60 19.05 7.16 -11.23
N LYS A 61 18.38 7.49 -12.32
CA LYS A 61 18.66 8.69 -13.14
C LYS A 61 18.74 9.94 -12.29
N ASN A 62 19.77 10.73 -12.49
CA ASN A 62 20.06 12.01 -11.80
C ASN A 62 20.37 11.88 -10.29
N SER A 63 20.49 10.67 -9.73
CA SER A 63 20.76 10.51 -8.29
C SER A 63 22.07 11.17 -7.83
N ARG A 64 23.11 11.13 -8.65
CA ARG A 64 24.40 11.79 -8.36
C ARG A 64 24.30 13.32 -8.48
N GLU A 65 23.53 13.82 -9.44
CA GLU A 65 23.29 15.26 -9.59
C GLU A 65 22.51 15.82 -8.40
N ALA A 66 21.45 15.12 -7.99
CA ALA A 66 20.70 15.45 -6.77
C ALA A 66 21.61 15.42 -5.53
N ALA A 67 22.49 14.42 -5.43
CA ALA A 67 23.43 14.32 -4.31
C ALA A 67 24.37 15.52 -4.22
N ARG A 68 24.90 15.99 -5.36
CA ARG A 68 25.75 17.20 -5.42
C ARG A 68 24.98 18.44 -4.99
N LEU A 69 23.77 18.61 -5.53
CA LEU A 69 22.91 19.75 -5.21
C LEU A 69 22.55 19.80 -3.73
N ILE A 70 22.20 18.66 -3.14
CA ILE A 70 21.89 18.54 -1.72
C ILE A 70 23.16 18.77 -0.86
N ALA A 71 24.31 18.25 -1.28
CA ALA A 71 25.58 18.50 -0.59
C ALA A 71 25.95 19.99 -0.63
N ASP A 72 25.73 20.68 -1.75
CA ASP A 72 25.94 22.16 -1.83
C ASP A 72 25.04 22.89 -0.83
N ALA A 73 23.76 22.49 -0.72
CA ALA A 73 22.83 23.08 0.25
C ALA A 73 23.24 22.80 1.72
N ILE A 74 23.78 21.61 2.00
CA ILE A 74 24.30 21.25 3.34
C ILE A 74 25.48 22.15 3.71
N LEU A 75 26.38 22.40 2.76
CA LEU A 75 27.59 23.20 2.97
C LEU A 75 27.34 24.71 2.94
N SER A 76 26.14 25.15 2.58
CA SER A 76 25.72 26.56 2.64
C SER A 76 25.15 26.92 4.02
N ASP A 77 24.80 28.19 4.23
CA ASP A 77 24.27 28.68 5.52
C ASP A 77 22.72 28.76 5.54
N GLY A 78 22.05 28.60 4.41
CA GLY A 78 20.58 28.71 4.33
C GLY A 78 19.85 27.48 4.84
N VAL A 79 18.52 27.58 4.94
CA VAL A 79 17.67 26.46 5.34
C VAL A 79 17.42 25.49 4.18
N ILE A 80 17.30 24.21 4.50
CA ILE A 80 16.87 23.16 3.60
C ILE A 80 15.41 22.86 3.92
N VAL A 81 14.54 23.01 2.94
CA VAL A 81 13.12 22.74 3.07
C VAL A 81 12.81 21.35 2.53
N LEU A 82 12.13 20.52 3.32
CA LEU A 82 11.57 19.25 2.90
C LEU A 82 10.07 19.42 2.67
N ALA A 83 9.63 19.25 1.45
CA ALA A 83 8.20 19.27 1.09
C ALA A 83 7.76 17.84 0.76
N THR A 84 6.91 17.23 1.60
CA THR A 84 6.56 15.81 1.49
C THR A 84 5.06 15.60 1.41
N ASP A 85 4.66 14.46 0.84
CA ASP A 85 3.27 14.03 0.85
C ASP A 85 2.80 13.69 2.28
N TYR A 86 1.51 13.56 2.45
CA TYR A 86 0.80 13.41 3.73
C TYR A 86 0.45 11.97 4.10
N ASP A 87 0.69 10.99 3.26
CA ASP A 87 0.45 9.59 3.57
C ASP A 87 1.67 8.92 4.23
N THR A 88 1.59 7.63 4.48
CA THR A 88 2.67 6.92 5.18
C THR A 88 3.97 6.93 4.38
N ASP A 89 3.94 6.87 3.04
CA ASP A 89 5.14 6.94 2.23
C ASP A 89 5.78 8.33 2.31
N GLY A 90 4.98 9.41 2.20
CA GLY A 90 5.45 10.78 2.38
C GLY A 90 5.99 11.05 3.79
N VAL A 91 5.32 10.58 4.84
CA VAL A 91 5.77 10.73 6.23
C VAL A 91 7.07 9.98 6.50
N THR A 92 7.21 8.76 5.96
CA THR A 92 8.48 8.00 6.08
C THR A 92 9.58 8.59 5.22
N SER A 93 9.26 9.17 4.06
CA SER A 93 10.18 9.95 3.24
C SER A 93 10.74 11.14 4.02
N ALA A 94 9.87 11.87 4.72
CA ALA A 94 10.28 12.96 5.61
C ALA A 94 11.21 12.46 6.72
N TRP A 95 10.84 11.38 7.38
CA TRP A 95 11.65 10.78 8.44
C TRP A 95 13.05 10.40 7.94
N VAL A 96 13.15 9.76 6.77
CA VAL A 96 14.42 9.38 6.13
C VAL A 96 15.28 10.61 5.88
N ALA A 97 14.70 11.65 5.25
CA ALA A 97 15.43 12.85 4.88
C ALA A 97 15.88 13.65 6.10
N VAL A 98 14.99 13.90 7.08
CA VAL A 98 15.32 14.63 8.32
C VAL A 98 16.39 13.89 9.12
N THR A 99 16.22 12.58 9.31
CA THR A 99 17.19 11.78 10.07
C THR A 99 18.55 11.75 9.37
N ALA A 100 18.59 11.59 8.04
CA ALA A 100 19.83 11.65 7.28
C ALA A 100 20.53 13.02 7.44
N LEU A 101 19.79 14.11 7.23
CA LEU A 101 20.35 15.47 7.34
C LEU A 101 20.85 15.78 8.74
N VAL A 102 20.03 15.56 9.76
CA VAL A 102 20.34 15.99 11.13
C VAL A 102 21.28 15.03 11.84
N GLU A 103 20.98 13.73 11.82
CA GLU A 103 21.71 12.76 12.62
C GLU A 103 22.98 12.25 11.93
N TYR A 104 22.92 12.02 10.61
CA TYR A 104 24.06 11.47 9.87
C TYR A 104 24.96 12.56 9.27
N PHE A 105 24.37 13.60 8.66
CA PHE A 105 25.14 14.65 7.99
C PHE A 105 25.39 15.87 8.88
N LYS A 106 24.89 15.86 10.13
CA LYS A 106 25.13 16.89 11.14
C LYS A 106 24.68 18.29 10.75
N VAL A 107 23.66 18.37 9.88
CA VAL A 107 22.98 19.65 9.61
C VAL A 107 22.25 20.11 10.88
N PRO A 108 22.44 21.34 11.35
CA PRO A 108 21.70 21.87 12.49
C PRO A 108 20.20 21.75 12.28
N LYS A 109 19.47 21.27 13.31
CA LYS A 109 18.03 21.00 13.21
C LYS A 109 17.24 22.24 12.78
N GLU A 110 17.62 23.41 13.24
CA GLU A 110 17.01 24.71 12.91
C GLU A 110 17.16 25.11 11.43
N ARG A 111 18.05 24.47 10.70
CA ARG A 111 18.24 24.64 9.25
C ARG A 111 17.39 23.66 8.42
N VAL A 112 16.70 22.74 9.03
CA VAL A 112 15.85 21.77 8.34
C VAL A 112 14.39 22.09 8.62
N VAL A 113 13.68 22.58 7.61
CA VAL A 113 12.25 22.94 7.70
C VAL A 113 11.44 21.87 6.99
N HIS A 114 10.56 21.21 7.72
CA HIS A 114 9.68 20.19 7.14
C HIS A 114 8.26 20.75 6.93
N LEU A 115 7.77 20.66 5.71
CA LEU A 115 6.43 21.06 5.31
C LEU A 115 5.68 19.85 4.73
N ILE A 116 4.59 19.47 5.39
CA ILE A 116 3.68 18.43 4.89
C ILE A 116 2.48 19.13 4.25
N GLY A 117 2.06 18.66 3.09
CA GLY A 117 0.82 19.08 2.44
C GLY A 117 -0.43 18.60 3.20
N GLU A 118 -1.55 19.25 2.99
CA GLU A 118 -2.82 18.81 3.55
C GLU A 118 -3.68 18.17 2.45
N ARG A 119 -4.27 16.99 2.74
CA ARG A 119 -5.12 16.27 1.78
C ARG A 119 -6.26 17.12 1.20
N LYS A 120 -6.82 18.03 2.02
CA LYS A 120 -7.92 18.91 1.58
C LYS A 120 -7.49 19.96 0.54
N THR A 121 -6.19 20.32 0.49
CA THR A 121 -5.66 21.30 -0.47
C THR A 121 -5.14 20.64 -1.74
N GLY A 122 -5.07 19.31 -1.77
CA GLY A 122 -4.65 18.52 -2.92
C GLY A 122 -3.38 17.73 -2.67
N TYR A 123 -2.86 17.14 -3.74
CA TYR A 123 -1.63 16.36 -3.76
C TYR A 123 -0.49 17.18 -4.38
N GLY A 124 0.73 16.92 -3.93
CA GLY A 124 1.94 17.52 -4.49
C GLY A 124 2.35 18.81 -3.80
N ILE A 125 3.26 19.55 -4.43
CA ILE A 125 3.59 20.93 -4.02
C ILE A 125 2.40 21.81 -4.42
N THR A 126 1.41 21.92 -3.52
CA THR A 126 0.21 22.73 -3.72
C THR A 126 0.52 24.22 -3.66
N GLU A 127 -0.44 25.09 -4.05
CA GLU A 127 -0.29 26.53 -3.86
C GLU A 127 -0.04 26.90 -2.40
N GLU A 128 -0.72 26.23 -1.46
CA GLU A 128 -0.50 26.43 -0.03
C GLU A 128 0.94 26.09 0.39
N VAL A 129 1.46 24.94 -0.04
CA VAL A 129 2.85 24.54 0.26
C VAL A 129 3.83 25.54 -0.37
N CYS A 130 3.58 25.97 -1.61
CA CYS A 130 4.38 26.98 -2.29
C CYS A 130 4.40 28.31 -1.50
N GLU A 131 3.24 28.81 -1.06
CA GLU A 131 3.15 30.03 -0.25
C GLU A 131 3.90 29.88 1.09
N ARG A 132 3.78 28.74 1.75
CA ARG A 132 4.51 28.47 3.00
C ARG A 132 6.02 28.48 2.79
N ILE A 133 6.51 27.96 1.66
CA ILE A 133 7.94 28.02 1.30
C ILE A 133 8.35 29.46 1.07
N LEU A 134 7.59 30.25 0.28
CA LEU A 134 7.88 31.64 -0.03
C LEU A 134 7.82 32.55 1.22
N ALA A 135 7.07 32.17 2.25
CA ALA A 135 6.96 32.92 3.51
C ALA A 135 8.14 32.70 4.47
N ILE A 136 9.06 31.77 4.19
CA ILE A 136 10.23 31.50 5.03
C ILE A 136 11.17 32.73 4.99
N GLN A 137 11.47 33.28 6.17
CA GLN A 137 12.25 34.53 6.28
C GLN A 137 13.76 34.32 6.07
N GLN A 138 14.26 33.13 6.41
CA GLN A 138 15.66 32.78 6.20
C GLN A 138 15.91 32.46 4.71
N PRO A 139 17.12 32.69 4.19
CA PRO A 139 17.48 32.24 2.85
C PRO A 139 17.26 30.74 2.68
N VAL A 140 16.48 30.33 1.70
CA VAL A 140 16.26 28.92 1.38
C VAL A 140 17.35 28.46 0.42
N SER A 141 18.20 27.54 0.87
CA SER A 141 19.28 26.97 0.04
C SER A 141 18.75 25.98 -0.97
N LEU A 142 17.76 25.17 -0.60
CA LEU A 142 17.18 24.15 -1.45
C LEU A 142 15.84 23.71 -0.90
N VAL A 143 14.87 23.47 -1.78
CA VAL A 143 13.68 22.66 -1.49
C VAL A 143 13.92 21.25 -2.01
N ILE A 144 13.75 20.25 -1.18
CA ILE A 144 13.73 18.83 -1.56
C ILE A 144 12.29 18.38 -1.44
N SER A 145 11.67 18.01 -2.55
CA SER A 145 10.39 17.31 -2.47
C SER A 145 10.61 15.81 -2.36
N ALA A 146 9.79 15.12 -1.59
CA ALA A 146 9.88 13.67 -1.47
C ALA A 146 8.49 13.04 -1.53
N ASP A 147 8.37 11.98 -2.34
CA ASP A 147 7.13 11.29 -2.64
C ASP A 147 6.08 12.18 -3.35
N GLN A 148 6.55 13.23 -4.00
CA GLN A 148 5.76 14.17 -4.78
C GLN A 148 6.65 15.09 -5.61
N GLY A 149 6.05 15.84 -6.53
CA GLY A 149 6.74 16.92 -7.25
C GLY A 149 6.82 16.71 -8.75
N SER A 150 6.70 15.47 -9.26
CA SER A 150 6.85 15.19 -10.70
C SER A 150 5.82 15.90 -11.58
N SER A 151 4.65 16.25 -11.04
CA SER A 151 3.56 16.93 -11.76
C SER A 151 3.39 18.41 -11.37
N ASP A 152 4.37 19.00 -10.67
CA ASP A 152 4.21 20.30 -10.00
C ASP A 152 4.93 21.45 -10.70
N GLU A 153 5.18 21.34 -12.02
CA GLU A 153 5.90 22.36 -12.81
C GLU A 153 5.45 23.80 -12.55
N PRO A 154 4.13 24.16 -12.50
CA PRO A 154 3.73 25.54 -12.27
C PRO A 154 4.24 26.14 -10.95
N ARG A 155 4.19 25.34 -9.85
CA ARG A 155 4.62 25.78 -8.51
C ARG A 155 6.14 25.77 -8.39
N ILE A 156 6.79 24.76 -8.97
CA ILE A 156 8.27 24.70 -9.05
C ILE A 156 8.82 25.88 -9.84
N LYS A 157 8.18 26.26 -10.96
CA LYS A 157 8.53 27.44 -11.74
C LYS A 157 8.43 28.73 -10.91
N ARG A 158 7.35 28.87 -10.13
CA ARG A 158 7.14 30.02 -9.25
C ARG A 158 8.24 30.12 -8.17
N LEU A 159 8.64 28.99 -7.57
CA LEU A 159 9.75 28.94 -6.61
C LEU A 159 11.08 29.34 -7.29
N LYS A 160 11.34 28.81 -8.48
CA LYS A 160 12.52 29.17 -9.28
C LYS A 160 12.59 30.67 -9.60
N GLU A 161 11.46 31.26 -9.98
CA GLU A 161 11.36 32.72 -10.26
C GLU A 161 11.62 33.56 -9.00
N ALA A 162 11.35 33.00 -7.82
CA ALA A 162 11.72 33.59 -6.52
C ALA A 162 13.17 33.28 -6.09
N GLY A 163 13.98 32.65 -6.93
CA GLY A 163 15.37 32.30 -6.67
C GLY A 163 15.56 31.04 -5.81
N ILE A 164 14.52 30.24 -5.63
CA ILE A 164 14.55 29.01 -4.82
C ILE A 164 14.67 27.80 -5.74
N ALA A 165 15.75 27.04 -5.60
CA ALA A 165 15.97 25.79 -6.33
C ALA A 165 15.14 24.64 -5.72
N VAL A 166 14.59 23.74 -6.56
CA VAL A 166 13.85 22.56 -6.14
C VAL A 166 14.51 21.30 -6.67
N CYS A 167 14.83 20.36 -5.79
CA CYS A 167 15.22 19.00 -6.11
C CYS A 167 14.03 18.08 -5.89
N VAL A 168 13.50 17.50 -6.95
CA VAL A 168 12.37 16.57 -6.90
C VAL A 168 12.87 15.15 -6.70
N THR A 169 12.36 14.46 -5.67
CA THR A 169 12.50 13.00 -5.51
C THR A 169 11.11 12.38 -5.41
N ASP A 170 10.78 11.51 -6.36
CA ASP A 170 9.42 11.00 -6.52
C ASP A 170 9.45 9.63 -7.19
N HIS A 171 8.33 8.91 -7.21
CA HIS A 171 8.19 7.62 -7.87
C HIS A 171 6.89 7.51 -8.69
N HIS A 172 6.02 8.50 -8.60
CA HIS A 172 4.77 8.55 -9.35
C HIS A 172 5.01 8.63 -10.86
N GLN A 173 4.00 8.23 -11.63
CA GLN A 173 4.04 8.28 -13.08
C GLN A 173 4.35 9.70 -13.56
N MET A 174 5.25 9.79 -14.53
CA MET A 174 5.61 11.07 -15.14
C MET A 174 4.42 11.63 -15.93
N PRO A 175 4.18 12.94 -15.87
CA PRO A 175 3.25 13.59 -16.78
C PRO A 175 3.71 13.43 -18.24
N VAL A 176 2.80 13.63 -19.18
CA VAL A 176 3.08 13.51 -20.62
C VAL A 176 4.19 14.47 -21.06
N GLU A 177 4.26 15.64 -20.44
CA GLU A 177 5.27 16.68 -20.68
C GLU A 177 6.66 16.32 -20.15
N GLY A 178 6.78 15.22 -19.39
CA GLY A 178 8.00 14.75 -18.76
C GLY A 178 8.27 15.41 -17.41
N ALA A 179 9.52 15.34 -16.95
CA ALA A 179 9.94 15.92 -15.69
C ALA A 179 9.78 17.45 -15.66
N PRO A 180 9.52 18.04 -14.47
CA PRO A 180 9.42 19.49 -14.31
C PRO A 180 10.67 20.20 -14.82
N LYS A 181 10.51 21.05 -15.84
CA LYS A 181 11.62 21.77 -16.50
C LYS A 181 12.22 22.86 -15.61
N SER A 182 11.47 23.32 -14.64
CA SER A 182 11.89 24.35 -13.69
C SER A 182 12.60 23.77 -12.48
N ALA A 183 12.51 22.48 -12.23
CA ALA A 183 13.29 21.82 -11.18
C ALA A 183 14.78 21.89 -11.48
N ALA A 184 15.59 22.09 -10.44
CA ALA A 184 17.04 22.04 -10.55
C ALA A 184 17.53 20.61 -10.83
N CYS A 185 16.82 19.62 -10.29
CA CYS A 185 17.05 18.21 -10.53
C CYS A 185 15.77 17.43 -10.27
N THR A 186 15.51 16.37 -11.05
CA THR A 186 14.41 15.42 -10.81
C THR A 186 14.97 14.01 -10.78
N VAL A 187 14.71 13.32 -9.67
CA VAL A 187 15.02 11.89 -9.46
C VAL A 187 13.71 11.15 -9.36
N ASN A 188 13.40 10.35 -10.38
CA ASN A 188 12.20 9.51 -10.41
C ASN A 188 12.48 8.31 -11.32
N PRO A 189 12.26 7.06 -10.86
CA PRO A 189 12.50 5.86 -11.66
C PRO A 189 11.58 5.76 -12.89
N GLN A 190 10.46 6.50 -12.93
CA GLN A 190 9.56 6.52 -14.10
C GLN A 190 10.07 7.39 -15.25
N GLN A 191 11.16 8.13 -15.07
CA GLN A 191 11.76 8.91 -16.15
C GLN A 191 12.18 8.01 -17.32
N GLN A 192 12.07 8.54 -18.53
CA GLN A 192 12.61 7.89 -19.71
C GLN A 192 14.12 7.63 -19.50
N ASP A 193 14.60 6.47 -19.95
CA ASP A 193 16.00 6.04 -19.84
C ASP A 193 16.51 5.90 -18.39
N CYS A 194 15.64 5.77 -17.40
CA CYS A 194 16.02 5.35 -16.06
C CYS A 194 16.09 3.82 -15.99
N GLU A 195 17.25 3.32 -15.57
CA GLU A 195 17.53 1.87 -15.47
C GLU A 195 17.19 1.29 -14.09
N TYR A 196 16.79 2.13 -13.15
CA TYR A 196 16.41 1.67 -11.82
C TYR A 196 15.02 1.04 -11.81
N ASP A 197 14.79 0.17 -10.84
CA ASP A 197 13.50 -0.47 -10.59
C ASP A 197 12.37 0.56 -10.43
N LYS A 198 11.38 0.50 -11.32
CA LYS A 198 10.24 1.43 -11.35
C LYS A 198 9.19 1.17 -10.29
N THR A 199 9.35 0.09 -9.53
CA THR A 199 8.35 -0.33 -8.52
C THR A 199 8.71 0.11 -7.10
N VAL A 200 9.76 0.90 -6.90
CA VAL A 200 10.15 1.39 -5.57
C VAL A 200 9.25 2.53 -5.11
N ALA A 201 9.03 2.63 -3.80
CA ALA A 201 8.26 3.68 -3.15
C ALA A 201 9.03 5.01 -3.04
N GLY A 202 8.34 6.13 -2.75
CA GLY A 202 8.96 7.45 -2.60
C GLY A 202 9.99 7.50 -1.47
N CYS A 203 9.72 6.88 -0.33
CA CYS A 203 10.67 6.78 0.78
C CYS A 203 11.94 6.00 0.40
N PHE A 204 11.83 5.05 -0.52
CA PHE A 204 12.99 4.34 -1.01
C PHE A 204 13.82 5.20 -1.98
N VAL A 205 13.16 6.00 -2.83
CA VAL A 205 13.86 6.95 -3.73
C VAL A 205 14.69 7.93 -2.92
N ILE A 206 14.10 8.60 -1.93
CA ILE A 206 14.85 9.56 -1.09
C ILE A 206 15.95 8.87 -0.27
N PHE A 207 15.74 7.64 0.21
CA PHE A 207 16.77 6.84 0.87
C PHE A 207 18.00 6.61 -0.04
N LEU A 208 17.77 6.27 -1.30
CA LEU A 208 18.84 6.08 -2.28
C LEU A 208 19.59 7.38 -2.56
N VAL A 209 18.85 8.48 -2.72
CA VAL A 209 19.44 9.82 -2.92
C VAL A 209 20.29 10.21 -1.71
N MET A 210 19.79 10.05 -0.48
CA MET A 210 20.56 10.35 0.74
C MET A 210 21.80 9.45 0.88
N THR A 211 21.74 8.21 0.39
CA THR A 211 22.93 7.34 0.34
C THR A 211 24.01 7.91 -0.60
N GLN A 212 23.61 8.48 -1.75
CA GLN A 212 24.52 9.18 -2.65
C GLN A 212 25.05 10.50 -2.04
N VAL A 213 24.19 11.25 -1.33
CA VAL A 213 24.61 12.47 -0.59
C VAL A 213 25.71 12.14 0.42
N ARG A 214 25.55 11.03 1.18
CA ARG A 214 26.61 10.58 2.09
C ARG A 214 27.93 10.34 1.37
N GLN A 215 27.91 9.66 0.21
CA GLN A 215 29.12 9.41 -0.59
C GLN A 215 29.75 10.73 -1.06
N GLU A 216 28.95 11.66 -1.56
CA GLU A 216 29.41 12.96 -2.03
C GLU A 216 30.05 13.78 -0.88
N LEU A 217 29.43 13.79 0.31
CA LEU A 217 29.97 14.47 1.49
C LEU A 217 31.29 13.86 1.99
N VAL A 218 31.45 12.53 1.89
CA VAL A 218 32.71 11.85 2.17
C VAL A 218 33.78 12.22 1.13
N GLN A 219 33.45 12.24 -0.17
CA GLN A 219 34.37 12.63 -1.23
C GLN A 219 34.85 14.07 -1.10
N ARG A 220 33.97 14.97 -0.61
CA ARG A 220 34.31 16.38 -0.34
C ARG A 220 35.06 16.59 0.98
N GLY A 221 35.29 15.55 1.77
CA GLY A 221 35.95 15.62 3.06
C GLY A 221 35.13 16.26 4.18
N TYR A 222 33.83 16.47 3.98
CA TYR A 222 32.93 16.98 5.02
C TYR A 222 32.59 15.88 6.05
N LEU A 223 32.37 14.66 5.60
CA LEU A 223 32.20 13.50 6.47
C LEU A 223 33.46 12.62 6.44
N PRO A 224 33.87 12.05 7.58
CA PRO A 224 34.92 11.04 7.62
C PRO A 224 34.55 9.80 6.80
N PRO A 225 35.51 9.10 6.17
CA PRO A 225 35.24 7.87 5.42
C PRO A 225 34.53 6.77 6.22
N GLU A 226 34.80 6.70 7.53
CA GLU A 226 34.21 5.75 8.49
C GLU A 226 32.84 6.12 8.98
N SER A 227 32.28 7.26 8.54
CA SER A 227 30.91 7.68 8.92
C SER A 227 29.90 6.56 8.68
N PRO A 228 28.93 6.34 9.58
CA PRO A 228 27.96 5.28 9.47
C PRO A 228 27.21 5.28 8.13
N SER A 229 26.95 4.09 7.58
CA SER A 229 26.06 3.95 6.44
C SER A 229 24.60 4.17 6.85
N LEU A 230 23.75 4.56 5.91
CA LEU A 230 22.33 4.84 6.18
C LEU A 230 21.46 3.58 6.30
N LYS A 231 22.05 2.38 6.35
CA LYS A 231 21.31 1.10 6.38
C LYS A 231 20.28 1.00 7.53
N ALA A 232 20.52 1.67 8.65
CA ALA A 232 19.58 1.71 9.77
C ALA A 232 18.25 2.41 9.40
N LEU A 233 18.25 3.30 8.41
CA LEU A 233 17.04 3.96 7.91
C LEU A 233 16.10 2.99 7.18
N ALA A 234 16.57 1.79 6.78
CA ALA A 234 15.74 0.73 6.24
C ALA A 234 14.52 0.42 7.13
N LEU A 235 14.63 0.70 8.43
CA LEU A 235 13.57 0.54 9.42
C LEU A 235 12.26 1.18 8.96
N ASN A 236 12.23 2.49 8.69
CA ASN A 236 11.01 3.19 8.27
C ASN A 236 10.85 3.24 6.74
N VAL A 237 11.91 3.02 5.95
CA VAL A 237 11.77 2.78 4.50
C VAL A 237 10.94 1.51 4.26
N SER A 238 11.07 0.47 5.08
CA SER A 238 10.22 -0.71 4.98
C SER A 238 8.75 -0.43 5.25
N LEU A 239 8.45 0.46 6.19
CA LEU A 239 7.09 0.87 6.50
C LEU A 239 6.43 1.61 5.32
N GLY A 240 7.10 2.62 4.75
CA GLY A 240 6.61 3.35 3.58
C GLY A 240 6.45 2.43 2.37
N THR A 241 7.46 1.58 2.10
CA THR A 241 7.40 0.60 0.99
C THR A 241 6.19 -0.35 1.09
N ILE A 242 5.87 -0.83 2.29
CA ILE A 242 4.68 -1.67 2.51
C ILE A 242 3.39 -0.86 2.43
N ALA A 243 3.39 0.35 2.97
CA ALA A 243 2.20 1.22 3.00
C ALA A 243 1.75 1.66 1.60
N ASP A 244 2.71 1.94 0.71
CA ASP A 244 2.45 2.31 -0.68
C ASP A 244 2.05 1.10 -1.55
N SER A 245 2.07 -0.10 -0.98
CA SER A 245 1.62 -1.32 -1.66
C SER A 245 2.35 -1.56 -3.00
N VAL A 246 3.65 -1.34 -3.03
CA VAL A 246 4.49 -1.62 -4.20
C VAL A 246 4.73 -3.11 -4.40
N SER A 247 5.21 -3.49 -5.59
CA SER A 247 5.46 -4.90 -5.93
C SER A 247 6.51 -5.55 -5.03
N LEU A 248 6.14 -6.65 -4.37
CA LEU A 248 7.07 -7.51 -3.62
C LEU A 248 7.64 -8.67 -4.47
N GLN A 249 7.47 -8.65 -5.79
CA GLN A 249 8.29 -9.44 -6.71
C GLN A 249 9.67 -8.81 -6.93
N SER A 250 9.80 -7.49 -6.69
CA SER A 250 11.06 -6.78 -6.79
C SER A 250 12.06 -7.24 -5.72
N PRO A 251 13.27 -7.66 -6.10
CA PRO A 251 14.34 -7.95 -5.13
C PRO A 251 14.71 -6.74 -4.29
N ASN A 252 14.65 -5.51 -4.84
CA ASN A 252 14.91 -4.27 -4.12
C ASN A 252 13.92 -4.07 -2.98
N ASN A 253 12.62 -4.13 -3.30
CA ASN A 253 11.56 -3.94 -2.31
C ASN A 253 11.56 -5.05 -1.24
N ARG A 254 11.80 -6.30 -1.64
CA ARG A 254 11.94 -7.39 -0.68
C ARG A 254 13.13 -7.21 0.25
N ALA A 255 14.29 -6.79 -0.31
CA ALA A 255 15.51 -6.60 0.47
C ALA A 255 15.36 -5.51 1.52
N ILE A 256 14.76 -4.35 1.16
CA ILE A 256 14.57 -3.24 2.09
C ILE A 256 13.53 -3.59 3.15
N VAL A 257 12.42 -4.25 2.77
CA VAL A 257 11.36 -4.66 3.71
C VAL A 257 11.86 -5.73 4.67
N HIS A 258 12.58 -6.74 4.18
CA HIS A 258 13.16 -7.78 5.03
C HIS A 258 14.14 -7.20 6.06
N ALA A 259 15.06 -6.33 5.62
CA ALA A 259 16.01 -5.68 6.52
C ALA A 259 15.33 -4.75 7.53
N GLY A 260 14.33 -3.98 7.08
CA GLY A 260 13.57 -3.08 7.94
C GLY A 260 12.78 -3.83 9.01
N LEU A 261 12.12 -4.93 8.66
CA LEU A 261 11.43 -5.79 9.63
C LEU A 261 12.38 -6.37 10.69
N GLN A 262 13.61 -6.74 10.30
CA GLN A 262 14.62 -7.18 11.26
C GLN A 262 14.99 -6.06 12.24
N LEU A 263 15.12 -4.82 11.78
CA LEU A 263 15.42 -3.65 12.63
C LEU A 263 14.22 -3.28 13.51
N ILE A 264 13.01 -3.28 12.97
CA ILE A 264 11.77 -3.01 13.71
C ILE A 264 11.61 -3.97 14.90
N ASN A 265 11.85 -5.25 14.66
CA ASN A 265 11.71 -6.29 15.68
C ASN A 265 12.84 -6.32 16.72
N GLN A 266 13.83 -5.44 16.64
CA GLN A 266 14.75 -5.16 17.74
C GLN A 266 14.14 -4.23 18.80
N PHE A 267 13.09 -3.47 18.40
CA PHE A 267 12.38 -2.52 19.27
C PHE A 267 13.29 -1.46 19.93
N ASP A 268 14.36 -1.06 19.24
CA ASP A 268 15.31 -0.06 19.76
C ASP A 268 14.75 1.38 19.67
N GLN A 269 13.81 1.63 18.77
CA GLN A 269 13.23 2.95 18.54
C GLN A 269 11.96 3.17 19.37
N PRO A 270 11.76 4.40 19.95
CA PRO A 270 10.58 4.71 20.78
C PRO A 270 9.25 4.43 20.12
N ALA A 271 9.09 4.75 18.83
CA ALA A 271 7.85 4.50 18.08
C ALA A 271 7.47 3.01 18.07
N TRP A 272 8.44 2.13 17.84
CA TRP A 272 8.19 0.69 17.77
C TRP A 272 7.96 0.07 19.16
N GLN A 273 8.60 0.61 20.20
CA GLN A 273 8.29 0.24 21.59
C GLN A 273 6.87 0.67 21.99
N ALA A 274 6.43 1.86 21.54
CA ALA A 274 5.07 2.33 21.76
C ALA A 274 4.04 1.42 21.03
N MET A 275 4.32 1.01 19.80
CA MET A 275 3.48 0.03 19.08
C MET A 275 3.37 -1.30 19.82
N LEU A 276 4.46 -1.76 20.44
CA LEU A 276 4.44 -2.99 21.24
C LEU A 276 3.57 -2.84 22.48
N ARG A 277 3.55 -1.66 23.12
CA ARG A 277 2.69 -1.37 24.29
C ARG A 277 1.21 -1.26 23.94
N LEU A 278 0.87 -0.72 22.77
CA LEU A 278 -0.53 -0.53 22.35
C LEU A 278 -1.23 -1.86 22.07
N ASN A 279 -0.50 -2.82 21.53
CA ASN A 279 -1.05 -4.10 21.12
C ASN A 279 -0.48 -5.22 22.00
N ASP A 280 -1.36 -5.99 22.61
CA ASP A 280 -0.97 -7.27 23.20
C ASP A 280 -0.62 -8.27 22.08
N ASN A 281 0.58 -8.11 21.53
CA ASN A 281 1.07 -8.88 20.39
C ASN A 281 1.50 -10.31 20.76
N GLN A 282 1.25 -10.74 22.00
CA GLN A 282 1.56 -12.08 22.50
C GLN A 282 3.02 -12.54 22.20
N GLY A 283 3.94 -11.56 22.00
CA GLY A 283 5.35 -11.81 21.71
C GLY A 283 5.64 -12.21 20.24
N GLU A 284 4.67 -12.08 19.33
CA GLU A 284 4.92 -12.32 17.91
C GLU A 284 5.71 -11.17 17.28
N PRO A 285 6.66 -11.46 16.37
CA PRO A 285 7.34 -10.43 15.61
C PRO A 285 6.37 -9.70 14.67
N PHE A 286 6.61 -8.40 14.45
CA PHE A 286 5.89 -7.63 13.45
C PHE A 286 6.31 -8.10 12.05
N ASN A 287 5.34 -8.29 11.19
CA ASN A 287 5.54 -8.68 9.79
C ASN A 287 4.96 -7.62 8.84
N ALA A 288 5.04 -7.85 7.53
CA ALA A 288 4.54 -6.90 6.53
C ALA A 288 3.03 -6.63 6.67
N GLU A 289 2.23 -7.64 7.00
CA GLU A 289 0.80 -7.48 7.25
C GLU A 289 0.54 -6.56 8.46
N TYR A 290 1.31 -6.73 9.53
CA TYR A 290 1.22 -5.86 10.70
C TYR A 290 1.56 -4.40 10.34
N LEU A 291 2.63 -4.16 9.57
CA LEU A 291 2.97 -2.81 9.09
C LEU A 291 1.84 -2.20 8.26
N ALA A 292 1.27 -2.96 7.32
CA ALA A 292 0.20 -2.50 6.45
C ALA A 292 -1.09 -2.14 7.22
N PHE A 293 -1.53 -3.03 8.12
CA PHE A 293 -2.88 -2.94 8.70
C PHE A 293 -2.91 -2.38 10.12
N GLN A 294 -1.80 -2.40 10.86
CA GLN A 294 -1.75 -1.85 12.21
C GLN A 294 -0.99 -0.51 12.28
N VAL A 295 0.07 -0.31 11.49
CA VAL A 295 0.86 0.92 11.56
C VAL A 295 0.44 1.91 10.49
N ALA A 296 0.54 1.54 9.21
CA ALA A 296 0.24 2.44 8.09
C ALA A 296 -1.20 2.97 8.10
N THR A 297 -2.18 2.15 8.53
CA THR A 297 -3.58 2.60 8.64
C THR A 297 -3.78 3.70 9.67
N ARG A 298 -3.02 3.71 10.78
CA ARG A 298 -3.05 4.76 11.80
C ARG A 298 -2.42 6.04 11.28
N ILE A 299 -1.25 5.95 10.67
CA ILE A 299 -0.56 7.10 10.05
C ILE A 299 -1.45 7.72 8.95
N ASN A 300 -1.99 6.90 8.05
CA ASN A 300 -2.87 7.37 6.97
C ASN A 300 -4.21 7.95 7.48
N ALA A 301 -4.66 7.60 8.68
CA ALA A 301 -5.89 8.15 9.25
C ALA A 301 -5.73 9.63 9.60
N ALA A 302 -4.59 10.06 10.16
CA ALA A 302 -4.32 11.44 10.52
C ALA A 302 -4.56 12.40 9.35
N SER A 303 -4.04 12.10 8.15
CA SER A 303 -4.25 12.93 6.96
C SER A 303 -5.71 13.01 6.48
N ARG A 304 -6.60 12.16 7.00
CA ARG A 304 -8.02 12.08 6.59
C ARG A 304 -8.98 12.76 7.56
N VAL A 305 -8.62 12.82 8.84
CA VAL A 305 -9.53 13.28 9.90
C VAL A 305 -8.91 14.33 10.83
N SER A 306 -7.57 14.45 10.91
CA SER A 306 -6.90 15.35 11.84
C SER A 306 -5.63 16.01 11.26
N ASP A 307 -4.54 16.04 12.03
CA ASP A 307 -3.27 16.66 11.70
C ASP A 307 -2.20 15.61 11.37
N VAL A 308 -1.73 15.64 10.14
CA VAL A 308 -0.70 14.72 9.62
C VAL A 308 0.64 14.86 10.33
N THR A 309 0.92 16.00 10.97
CA THR A 309 2.17 16.22 11.73
C THR A 309 2.29 15.26 12.92
N THR A 310 1.19 14.79 13.49
CA THR A 310 1.15 13.78 14.55
C THR A 310 1.87 12.49 14.12
N ALA A 311 1.68 12.07 12.87
CA ALA A 311 2.34 10.87 12.33
C ALA A 311 3.86 11.03 12.23
N PHE A 312 4.33 12.19 11.78
CA PHE A 312 5.77 12.50 11.75
C PHE A 312 6.36 12.57 13.16
N ASN A 313 5.67 13.23 14.08
CA ASN A 313 6.09 13.34 15.49
C ASN A 313 6.15 11.97 16.18
N PHE A 314 5.22 11.07 15.85
CA PHE A 314 5.27 9.68 16.32
C PHE A 314 6.57 8.98 15.91
N LEU A 315 6.96 9.07 14.63
CA LEU A 315 8.17 8.41 14.13
C LEU A 315 9.46 9.06 14.59
N THR A 316 9.44 10.35 14.94
CA THR A 316 10.62 11.13 15.39
C THR A 316 10.71 11.29 16.90
N ALA A 317 9.78 10.74 17.66
CA ALA A 317 9.75 10.82 19.12
C ALA A 317 11.05 10.32 19.75
N GLN A 318 11.55 11.04 20.76
CA GLN A 318 12.82 10.72 21.41
C GLN A 318 12.63 9.78 22.62
N THR A 319 11.42 9.69 23.14
CA THR A 319 11.07 8.82 24.27
C THR A 319 9.85 7.97 23.93
N VAL A 320 9.74 6.83 24.63
CA VAL A 320 8.60 5.92 24.45
C VAL A 320 7.28 6.56 24.88
N ASP A 321 7.32 7.39 25.92
CA ASP A 321 6.11 8.05 26.42
C ASP A 321 5.63 9.15 25.48
N GLU A 322 6.54 9.90 24.84
CA GLU A 322 6.24 10.85 23.77
C GLU A 322 5.62 10.11 22.56
N ALA A 323 6.27 9.04 22.08
CA ALA A 323 5.76 8.22 21.00
C ALA A 323 4.39 7.63 21.32
N HIS A 324 4.17 7.17 22.55
CA HIS A 324 2.90 6.61 22.99
C HIS A 324 1.78 7.67 23.00
N GLY A 325 2.09 8.90 23.42
CA GLY A 325 1.14 10.02 23.35
C GLY A 325 0.66 10.29 21.92
N HIS A 326 1.57 10.38 20.96
CA HIS A 326 1.22 10.52 19.55
C HIS A 326 0.47 9.31 19.00
N LEU A 327 0.86 8.10 19.42
CA LEU A 327 0.22 6.86 18.96
C LEU A 327 -1.24 6.76 19.43
N ILE A 328 -1.55 7.21 20.65
CA ILE A 328 -2.94 7.27 21.13
C ILE A 328 -3.77 8.16 20.21
N GLN A 329 -3.28 9.36 19.87
CA GLN A 329 -3.98 10.25 18.95
C GLN A 329 -4.19 9.61 17.58
N LEU A 330 -3.16 8.96 17.01
CA LEU A 330 -3.26 8.23 15.74
C LEU A 330 -4.26 7.07 15.81
N ASP A 331 -4.38 6.41 16.97
CA ASP A 331 -5.35 5.33 17.16
C ASP A 331 -6.79 5.88 17.26
N GLU A 332 -7.01 7.00 17.93
CA GLU A 332 -8.28 7.72 17.96
C GLU A 332 -8.70 8.16 16.55
N ASP A 333 -7.81 8.77 15.77
CA ASP A 333 -8.05 9.15 14.38
C ASP A 333 -8.44 7.94 13.52
N ASN A 334 -7.75 6.81 13.73
CA ASN A 334 -8.04 5.58 13.01
C ASN A 334 -9.39 4.95 13.42
N GLN A 335 -9.79 5.08 14.68
CA GLN A 335 -11.12 4.66 15.15
C GLN A 335 -12.21 5.53 14.54
N GLU A 336 -12.03 6.85 14.51
CA GLU A 336 -12.96 7.77 13.87
C GLU A 336 -13.09 7.47 12.36
N ARG A 337 -11.96 7.32 11.67
CA ARG A 337 -11.95 6.93 10.26
C ARG A 337 -12.68 5.61 10.03
N ARG A 338 -12.50 4.59 10.91
CA ARG A 338 -13.21 3.30 10.82
C ARG A 338 -14.71 3.45 11.01
N ALA A 339 -15.16 4.29 11.96
CA ALA A 339 -16.56 4.56 12.19
C ALA A 339 -17.21 5.24 10.97
N GLN A 340 -16.56 6.28 10.41
CA GLN A 340 -17.01 6.93 9.17
C GLN A 340 -17.05 5.94 8.01
N GLN A 341 -16.01 5.09 7.87
CA GLN A 341 -15.96 4.06 6.84
C GLN A 341 -17.10 3.06 6.96
N GLN A 342 -17.40 2.60 8.16
CA GLN A 342 -18.48 1.63 8.38
C GLN A 342 -19.84 2.19 7.96
N GLY A 343 -20.13 3.43 8.33
CA GLY A 343 -21.37 4.12 7.93
C GLY A 343 -21.47 4.27 6.40
N MET A 344 -20.41 4.79 5.77
CA MET A 344 -20.37 4.94 4.30
C MET A 344 -20.44 3.59 3.58
N LEU A 345 -19.76 2.57 4.10
CA LEU A 345 -19.78 1.23 3.49
C LEU A 345 -21.17 0.64 3.49
N GLN A 346 -21.92 0.80 4.59
CA GLN A 346 -23.30 0.30 4.66
C GLN A 346 -24.22 1.00 3.65
N MET A 347 -24.10 2.33 3.51
CA MET A 347 -24.82 3.08 2.48
C MET A 347 -24.43 2.60 1.07
N ALA A 348 -23.13 2.50 0.80
CA ALA A 348 -22.60 2.05 -0.48
C ALA A 348 -23.06 0.64 -0.85
N LEU A 349 -23.13 -0.29 0.13
CA LEU A 349 -23.62 -1.65 -0.07
C LEU A 349 -25.11 -1.67 -0.46
N ASN A 350 -25.93 -0.84 0.17
CA ASN A 350 -27.35 -0.75 -0.13
C ASN A 350 -27.56 -0.23 -1.57
N GLU A 351 -26.89 0.85 -1.95
CA GLU A 351 -26.95 1.41 -3.31
C GLU A 351 -26.37 0.45 -4.35
N ALA A 352 -25.22 -0.16 -4.07
CA ALA A 352 -24.61 -1.14 -4.97
C ALA A 352 -25.52 -2.36 -5.21
N LYS A 353 -26.22 -2.85 -4.17
CA LYS A 353 -27.21 -3.94 -4.32
C LYS A 353 -28.38 -3.54 -5.20
N ALA A 354 -28.85 -2.29 -5.11
CA ALA A 354 -29.94 -1.78 -5.93
C ALA A 354 -29.52 -1.64 -7.41
N LEU A 355 -28.27 -1.25 -7.67
CA LEU A 355 -27.72 -1.07 -9.02
C LEU A 355 -27.26 -2.38 -9.66
N TYR A 356 -26.96 -3.41 -8.86
CA TYR A 356 -26.34 -4.65 -9.34
C TYR A 356 -27.33 -5.58 -10.05
N HIS A 357 -26.89 -6.11 -11.18
CA HIS A 357 -27.49 -7.29 -11.80
C HIS A 357 -26.38 -8.16 -12.46
N PRO A 358 -26.62 -9.46 -12.73
CA PRO A 358 -25.56 -10.39 -13.16
C PRO A 358 -24.87 -10.05 -14.49
N GLN A 359 -25.43 -9.17 -15.31
CA GLN A 359 -24.86 -8.70 -16.57
C GLN A 359 -24.13 -7.36 -16.44
N LYS A 360 -23.99 -6.82 -15.23
CA LYS A 360 -23.31 -5.56 -14.96
C LYS A 360 -21.81 -5.70 -15.12
N TYR A 361 -21.16 -4.67 -15.69
CA TYR A 361 -19.71 -4.61 -15.89
C TYR A 361 -19.01 -3.69 -14.89
N SER A 362 -19.72 -2.73 -14.34
CA SER A 362 -19.17 -1.73 -13.42
C SER A 362 -20.20 -1.22 -12.42
N LEU A 363 -19.74 -0.52 -11.38
CA LEU A 363 -20.61 0.18 -10.43
C LEU A 363 -20.12 1.63 -10.28
N ALA A 364 -21.03 2.58 -10.51
CA ALA A 364 -20.87 3.99 -10.13
C ALA A 364 -21.88 4.29 -9.03
N VAL A 365 -21.41 4.58 -7.83
CA VAL A 365 -22.25 4.73 -6.63
C VAL A 365 -22.06 6.12 -6.07
N ALA A 366 -23.13 6.93 -6.04
CA ALA A 366 -23.13 8.28 -5.47
C ALA A 366 -23.59 8.23 -4.01
N LEU A 367 -22.86 8.89 -3.11
CA LEU A 367 -23.08 8.88 -1.68
C LEU A 367 -22.88 10.27 -1.05
N GLN A 368 -23.43 10.46 0.13
CA GLN A 368 -23.01 11.52 1.05
C GLN A 368 -21.91 10.99 1.97
N GLY A 369 -20.92 11.82 2.33
CA GLY A 369 -19.89 11.42 3.28
C GLY A 369 -18.52 12.04 3.03
N ASN A 370 -17.49 11.43 3.62
CA ASN A 370 -16.11 11.91 3.54
C ASN A 370 -15.44 11.43 2.25
N ALA A 371 -15.07 12.37 1.36
CA ALA A 371 -14.36 12.09 0.12
C ALA A 371 -12.98 11.42 0.37
N GLY A 372 -12.36 11.65 1.52
CA GLY A 372 -11.07 11.06 1.89
C GLY A 372 -11.06 9.53 2.06
N ILE A 373 -12.25 8.89 2.19
CA ILE A 373 -12.35 7.42 2.37
C ILE A 373 -13.00 6.70 1.17
N GLN A 374 -13.37 7.41 0.11
CA GLN A 374 -14.01 6.87 -1.09
C GLN A 374 -13.25 5.68 -1.68
N GLY A 375 -11.92 5.80 -1.80
CA GLY A 375 -11.08 4.74 -2.37
C GLY A 375 -11.15 3.43 -1.59
N ILE A 376 -11.27 3.49 -0.25
CA ILE A 376 -11.43 2.32 0.61
C ILE A 376 -12.80 1.68 0.37
N ILE A 377 -13.85 2.50 0.25
CA ILE A 377 -15.21 2.03 -0.04
C ILE A 377 -15.27 1.41 -1.44
N ALA A 378 -14.68 2.06 -2.46
CA ALA A 378 -14.62 1.54 -3.83
C ALA A 378 -13.95 0.16 -3.90
N THR A 379 -12.85 -0.04 -3.17
CA THR A 379 -12.19 -1.35 -3.05
C THR A 379 -13.15 -2.40 -2.45
N ARG A 380 -13.76 -2.11 -1.31
CA ARG A 380 -14.65 -3.04 -0.61
C ARG A 380 -15.89 -3.43 -1.43
N ILE A 381 -16.51 -2.45 -2.09
CA ILE A 381 -17.65 -2.72 -2.98
C ILE A 381 -17.18 -3.50 -4.20
N GLY A 382 -16.10 -3.08 -4.84
CA GLY A 382 -15.56 -3.74 -6.02
C GLY A 382 -15.20 -5.21 -5.75
N GLU A 383 -14.49 -5.50 -4.67
CA GLU A 383 -14.13 -6.86 -4.25
C GLU A 383 -15.38 -7.73 -4.00
N LYS A 384 -16.38 -7.17 -3.30
CA LYS A 384 -17.60 -7.90 -2.97
C LYS A 384 -18.43 -8.28 -4.21
N PHE A 385 -18.54 -7.37 -5.18
CA PHE A 385 -19.34 -7.59 -6.40
C PHE A 385 -18.50 -8.13 -7.57
N GLY A 386 -17.16 -8.09 -7.47
CA GLY A 386 -16.23 -8.46 -8.55
C GLY A 386 -16.27 -7.48 -9.72
N LEU A 387 -16.59 -6.20 -9.47
CA LEU A 387 -16.81 -5.20 -10.51
C LEU A 387 -15.91 -3.97 -10.30
N PRO A 388 -15.32 -3.41 -11.36
CA PRO A 388 -14.75 -2.07 -11.32
C PRO A 388 -15.75 -1.09 -10.73
N THR A 389 -15.32 -0.33 -9.73
CA THR A 389 -16.24 0.49 -8.92
C THR A 389 -15.71 1.90 -8.75
N VAL A 390 -16.56 2.90 -8.97
CA VAL A 390 -16.32 4.31 -8.64
C VAL A 390 -17.30 4.75 -7.56
N ILE A 391 -16.77 5.25 -6.45
CA ILE A 391 -17.56 5.91 -5.41
C ILE A 391 -17.47 7.42 -5.62
N LEU A 392 -18.61 8.06 -5.72
CA LEU A 392 -18.78 9.49 -5.96
C LEU A 392 -19.39 10.13 -4.71
N THR A 393 -18.78 11.21 -4.20
CA THR A 393 -19.28 11.94 -3.02
C THR A 393 -19.65 13.36 -3.40
N ASP A 394 -20.84 13.80 -3.01
CA ASP A 394 -21.34 15.14 -3.22
C ASP A 394 -20.56 16.15 -2.37
N LEU A 395 -19.91 17.11 -3.03
CA LEU A 395 -19.15 18.19 -2.40
C LEU A 395 -20.05 19.37 -1.97
N LYS A 396 -21.35 19.33 -2.27
CA LYS A 396 -22.33 20.39 -1.99
C LYS A 396 -22.06 21.73 -2.68
N ASP A 397 -21.23 21.70 -3.72
CA ASP A 397 -20.89 22.85 -4.58
C ASP A 397 -21.29 22.63 -6.03
N GLY A 398 -22.14 21.63 -6.31
CA GLY A 398 -22.59 21.25 -7.64
C GLY A 398 -21.69 20.20 -8.31
N PHE A 399 -20.70 19.64 -7.59
CA PHE A 399 -19.79 18.63 -8.11
C PHE A 399 -19.79 17.36 -7.25
N LEU A 400 -19.46 16.25 -7.90
CA LEU A 400 -19.16 14.98 -7.28
C LEU A 400 -17.65 14.71 -7.40
N ALA A 401 -16.99 14.48 -6.26
CA ALA A 401 -15.64 13.90 -6.27
C ALA A 401 -15.73 12.39 -6.35
N GLY A 402 -14.94 11.75 -7.21
CA GLY A 402 -14.96 10.32 -7.43
C GLY A 402 -13.61 9.65 -7.17
N SER A 403 -13.65 8.44 -6.62
CA SER A 403 -12.49 7.55 -6.52
C SER A 403 -12.85 6.17 -7.03
N GLY A 404 -12.14 5.71 -8.07
CA GLY A 404 -12.34 4.44 -8.75
C GLY A 404 -11.30 3.39 -8.39
N ARG A 405 -11.73 2.12 -8.44
CA ARG A 405 -10.87 0.94 -8.32
C ARG A 405 -11.20 -0.04 -9.44
N GLY A 406 -10.15 -0.47 -10.15
CA GLY A 406 -10.27 -1.36 -11.32
C GLY A 406 -10.69 -2.78 -10.95
N ILE A 407 -10.24 -3.32 -9.83
CA ILE A 407 -10.52 -4.64 -9.26
C ILE A 407 -10.20 -5.81 -10.21
N VAL A 408 -10.59 -5.70 -11.47
CA VAL A 408 -10.39 -6.74 -12.51
C VAL A 408 -9.05 -6.45 -13.21
N PRO A 409 -8.11 -7.43 -13.30
CA PRO A 409 -6.75 -7.19 -13.83
C PRO A 409 -6.70 -6.66 -15.26
N GLN A 410 -7.70 -6.99 -16.10
CA GLN A 410 -7.79 -6.54 -17.50
C GLN A 410 -8.25 -5.10 -17.63
N VAL A 411 -8.84 -4.52 -16.59
CA VAL A 411 -9.38 -3.16 -16.62
C VAL A 411 -8.27 -2.12 -16.41
N ASP A 412 -8.28 -1.11 -17.28
CA ASP A 412 -7.52 0.13 -17.13
C ASP A 412 -8.47 1.31 -16.92
N LEU A 413 -8.53 1.80 -15.68
CA LEU A 413 -9.41 2.93 -15.34
C LEU A 413 -8.98 4.24 -16.00
N ARG A 414 -7.67 4.46 -16.20
CA ARG A 414 -7.17 5.65 -16.87
C ARG A 414 -7.63 5.70 -18.33
N GLU A 415 -7.49 4.59 -19.04
CA GLU A 415 -7.98 4.46 -20.42
C GLU A 415 -9.50 4.60 -20.48
N ALA A 416 -10.24 4.00 -19.52
CA ALA A 416 -11.69 4.13 -19.44
C ALA A 416 -12.10 5.60 -19.28
N PHE A 417 -11.50 6.35 -18.34
CA PHE A 417 -11.82 7.76 -18.13
C PHE A 417 -11.41 8.64 -19.33
N GLN A 418 -10.27 8.33 -19.97
CA GLN A 418 -9.86 9.01 -21.18
C GLN A 418 -10.89 8.82 -22.30
N TRP A 419 -11.30 7.59 -22.57
CA TRP A 419 -12.34 7.30 -23.56
C TRP A 419 -13.66 8.02 -23.23
N MET A 420 -14.10 7.99 -21.95
CA MET A 420 -15.31 8.69 -21.52
C MET A 420 -15.23 10.21 -21.77
N SER A 421 -14.07 10.83 -21.55
CA SER A 421 -13.86 12.26 -21.81
C SER A 421 -13.91 12.61 -23.31
N GLU A 422 -13.59 11.67 -24.18
CA GLU A 422 -13.73 11.80 -25.63
C GLU A 422 -15.19 11.67 -26.10
N GLN A 423 -16.03 10.94 -25.34
CA GLN A 423 -17.47 10.85 -25.63
C GLN A 423 -18.25 12.08 -25.17
N ASP A 424 -17.85 12.68 -24.04
CA ASP A 424 -18.43 13.91 -23.49
C ASP A 424 -17.32 14.77 -22.89
N SER A 425 -16.92 15.83 -23.63
CA SER A 425 -15.84 16.73 -23.22
C SER A 425 -16.14 17.56 -21.96
N GLU A 426 -17.41 17.64 -21.56
CA GLU A 426 -17.86 18.34 -20.34
C GLU A 426 -18.11 17.39 -19.16
N LEU A 427 -17.84 16.09 -19.32
CA LEU A 427 -18.09 15.07 -18.29
C LEU A 427 -17.20 15.28 -17.05
N PHE A 428 -15.94 15.64 -17.26
CA PHE A 428 -14.97 15.79 -16.20
C PHE A 428 -14.52 17.24 -16.02
N ARG A 429 -14.63 17.76 -14.81
CA ARG A 429 -13.89 18.96 -14.40
C ARG A 429 -12.40 18.67 -14.24
N SER A 430 -12.09 17.48 -13.69
CA SER A 430 -10.74 16.94 -13.60
C SER A 430 -10.78 15.42 -13.53
N MET A 431 -9.75 14.77 -14.04
CA MET A 431 -9.56 13.33 -13.93
C MET A 431 -8.07 13.00 -13.93
N GLY A 432 -7.72 11.87 -13.30
CA GLY A 432 -6.35 11.36 -13.27
C GLY A 432 -6.25 10.02 -12.57
N GLY A 433 -5.09 9.39 -12.69
CA GLY A 433 -4.84 8.11 -12.03
C GLY A 433 -4.05 7.15 -12.89
N HIS A 434 -4.13 5.88 -12.49
CA HIS A 434 -3.42 4.76 -13.09
C HIS A 434 -4.39 3.64 -13.47
N LYS A 435 -3.87 2.56 -14.07
CA LYS A 435 -4.63 1.39 -14.46
C LYS A 435 -5.59 0.89 -13.36
N GLY A 436 -5.09 0.69 -12.14
CA GLY A 436 -5.85 0.09 -11.04
C GLY A 436 -6.67 1.06 -10.19
N ALA A 437 -6.37 2.36 -10.24
CA ALA A 437 -7.03 3.38 -9.41
C ALA A 437 -7.05 4.73 -10.12
N ALA A 438 -8.20 5.41 -10.12
CA ALA A 438 -8.36 6.72 -10.73
C ALA A 438 -9.26 7.61 -9.89
N GLY A 439 -8.98 8.92 -9.92
CA GLY A 439 -9.82 9.97 -9.33
C GLY A 439 -10.48 10.82 -10.40
N CYS A 440 -11.63 11.37 -10.08
CA CYS A 440 -12.33 12.31 -10.97
C CYS A 440 -13.15 13.34 -10.19
N MET A 441 -13.48 14.42 -10.86
CA MET A 441 -14.48 15.37 -10.42
C MET A 441 -15.45 15.61 -11.57
N ILE A 442 -16.74 15.43 -11.34
CA ILE A 442 -17.79 15.56 -12.37
C ILE A 442 -18.89 16.51 -11.88
N PRO A 443 -19.58 17.24 -12.77
CA PRO A 443 -20.80 17.95 -12.42
C PRO A 443 -21.87 16.99 -11.87
N LEU A 444 -22.62 17.40 -10.85
CA LEU A 444 -23.65 16.57 -10.22
C LEU A 444 -24.71 16.08 -11.23
N GLU A 445 -25.12 16.96 -12.16
CA GLU A 445 -26.08 16.64 -13.23
C GLU A 445 -25.57 15.62 -14.26
N LYS A 446 -24.24 15.41 -14.34
CA LYS A 446 -23.63 14.44 -15.24
C LYS A 446 -23.55 13.01 -14.68
N TYR A 447 -24.01 12.78 -13.44
CA TYR A 447 -23.91 11.46 -12.80
C TYR A 447 -24.49 10.30 -13.64
N ALA A 448 -25.68 10.49 -14.20
CA ALA A 448 -26.33 9.44 -15.01
C ALA A 448 -25.51 9.13 -16.29
N VAL A 449 -25.01 10.16 -16.96
CA VAL A 449 -24.15 10.02 -18.14
C VAL A 449 -22.83 9.35 -17.77
N PHE A 450 -22.23 9.73 -16.65
CA PHE A 450 -21.01 9.11 -16.15
C PHE A 450 -21.22 7.60 -15.93
N ALA A 451 -22.30 7.21 -15.25
CA ALA A 451 -22.58 5.81 -14.94
C ALA A 451 -22.79 4.95 -16.22
N GLU A 452 -23.45 5.50 -17.23
CA GLU A 452 -23.67 4.84 -18.52
C GLU A 452 -22.37 4.70 -19.32
N LEU A 453 -21.60 5.78 -19.43
CA LEU A 453 -20.33 5.77 -20.15
C LEU A 453 -19.29 4.88 -19.44
N PHE A 454 -19.28 4.88 -18.10
CA PHE A 454 -18.38 4.00 -17.34
C PHE A 454 -18.71 2.52 -17.58
N GLU A 455 -19.98 2.14 -17.54
CA GLU A 455 -20.43 0.78 -17.88
C GLU A 455 -20.00 0.38 -19.30
N THR A 456 -20.15 1.30 -20.27
CA THR A 456 -19.79 1.07 -21.67
C THR A 456 -18.27 0.94 -21.84
N ALA A 457 -17.48 1.82 -21.21
CA ALA A 457 -16.02 1.77 -21.27
C ALA A 457 -15.45 0.46 -20.71
N ILE A 458 -15.96 0.02 -19.57
CA ILE A 458 -15.53 -1.24 -18.97
C ILE A 458 -15.94 -2.45 -19.81
N ARG A 459 -17.17 -2.42 -20.37
CA ARG A 459 -17.61 -3.47 -21.27
C ARG A 459 -16.75 -3.58 -22.53
N GLN A 460 -16.33 -2.46 -23.11
CA GLN A 460 -15.41 -2.47 -24.26
C GLN A 460 -14.07 -3.14 -23.93
N GLN A 461 -13.54 -2.93 -22.75
CA GLN A 461 -12.27 -3.54 -22.31
C GLN A 461 -12.41 -5.05 -22.04
N LEU A 462 -13.56 -5.51 -21.52
CA LEU A 462 -13.78 -6.89 -21.09
C LEU A 462 -14.50 -7.78 -22.12
N GLY A 463 -15.09 -7.19 -23.16
CA GLY A 463 -15.90 -7.91 -24.16
C GLY A 463 -17.22 -8.43 -23.59
N ASP A 464 -17.69 -9.57 -24.10
CA ASP A 464 -19.05 -10.09 -23.81
C ASP A 464 -19.18 -10.85 -22.47
N ASN A 465 -18.11 -10.91 -21.66
CA ASN A 465 -18.10 -11.66 -20.41
C ASN A 465 -18.12 -10.70 -19.20
N PRO A 466 -19.29 -10.48 -18.56
CA PRO A 466 -19.36 -9.69 -17.35
C PRO A 466 -18.46 -10.27 -16.25
N PRO A 467 -17.67 -9.43 -15.56
CA PRO A 467 -16.77 -9.90 -14.52
C PRO A 467 -17.53 -10.52 -13.33
N ALA A 468 -16.81 -11.23 -12.49
CA ALA A 468 -17.31 -11.83 -11.25
C ALA A 468 -16.19 -11.78 -10.21
N PRO A 469 -16.51 -11.87 -8.91
CA PRO A 469 -15.49 -12.00 -7.89
C PRO A 469 -14.53 -13.15 -8.22
N LEU A 470 -13.24 -12.94 -8.00
CA LEU A 470 -12.19 -13.92 -8.26
C LEU A 470 -11.45 -14.24 -6.97
N LEU A 471 -11.28 -15.53 -6.68
CA LEU A 471 -10.39 -16.01 -5.61
C LEU A 471 -9.29 -16.86 -6.23
N GLU A 472 -8.08 -16.37 -6.13
CA GLU A 472 -6.89 -17.08 -6.58
C GLU A 472 -6.30 -17.92 -5.46
N THR A 473 -5.98 -19.19 -5.76
CA THR A 473 -5.38 -20.14 -4.81
C THR A 473 -4.05 -20.68 -5.30
N ASP A 474 -3.27 -21.22 -4.40
CA ASP A 474 -2.05 -21.98 -4.68
C ASP A 474 -2.37 -23.48 -4.92
N GLY A 475 -3.66 -23.82 -5.09
CA GLY A 475 -4.20 -25.16 -5.25
C GLY A 475 -4.39 -25.88 -3.91
N GLN A 476 -4.59 -27.19 -3.98
CA GLN A 476 -4.84 -28.01 -2.80
C GLN A 476 -3.55 -28.29 -2.02
N LEU A 477 -3.70 -28.39 -0.71
CA LEU A 477 -2.62 -28.75 0.22
C LEU A 477 -2.83 -30.19 0.70
N ASP A 478 -1.78 -31.02 0.60
CA ASP A 478 -1.82 -32.36 1.14
C ASP A 478 -1.97 -32.35 2.67
N ASP A 479 -2.72 -33.31 3.22
CA ASP A 479 -3.02 -33.42 4.66
C ASP A 479 -1.77 -33.53 5.53
N SER A 480 -0.65 -34.05 4.99
CA SER A 480 0.64 -34.12 5.71
C SER A 480 1.19 -32.75 6.07
N TYR A 481 0.85 -31.70 5.31
CA TYR A 481 1.27 -30.31 5.61
C TYR A 481 0.34 -29.61 6.61
N LEU A 482 -0.86 -30.11 6.87
CA LEU A 482 -1.84 -29.45 7.76
C LEU A 482 -1.48 -29.59 9.24
N LEU A 483 -0.30 -29.13 9.62
CA LEU A 483 0.30 -29.15 10.96
C LEU A 483 0.78 -27.75 11.35
N PRO A 484 0.94 -27.43 12.66
CA PRO A 484 1.44 -26.13 13.12
C PRO A 484 2.79 -25.73 12.50
N GLU A 485 3.64 -26.71 12.17
CA GLU A 485 4.97 -26.54 11.56
C GLU A 485 4.89 -25.95 10.14
N LEU A 486 3.71 -25.97 9.52
CA LEU A 486 3.47 -25.31 8.24
C LEU A 486 3.75 -23.80 8.29
N ILE A 487 3.37 -23.13 9.38
CA ILE A 487 3.44 -21.67 9.47
C ILE A 487 4.90 -21.15 9.45
N PRO A 488 5.82 -21.65 10.29
CA PRO A 488 7.24 -21.28 10.16
C PRO A 488 7.79 -21.56 8.77
N HIS A 489 7.33 -22.61 8.10
CA HIS A 489 7.77 -22.98 6.76
C HIS A 489 7.28 -21.98 5.71
N LEU A 490 6.04 -21.49 5.82
CA LEU A 490 5.52 -20.44 4.96
C LEU A 490 6.21 -19.08 5.22
N ASN A 491 6.51 -18.77 6.48
CA ASN A 491 7.13 -17.51 6.87
C ASN A 491 8.54 -17.32 6.30
N THR A 492 9.22 -18.37 5.86
CA THR A 492 10.50 -18.25 5.16
C THR A 492 10.37 -17.52 3.81
N LEU A 493 9.17 -17.43 3.26
CA LEU A 493 8.88 -16.73 1.99
C LEU A 493 8.40 -15.27 2.22
N GLU A 494 8.35 -14.79 3.46
CA GLU A 494 8.06 -13.38 3.74
C GLU A 494 9.15 -12.44 3.17
N PRO A 495 8.84 -11.15 2.93
CA PRO A 495 7.57 -10.46 3.18
C PRO A 495 6.49 -10.79 2.15
N TYR A 496 5.23 -10.91 2.61
CA TYR A 496 4.05 -11.01 1.76
C TYR A 496 3.41 -9.63 1.53
N GLY A 497 2.81 -9.45 0.36
CA GLY A 497 2.11 -8.23 -0.03
C GLY A 497 1.72 -8.24 -1.50
N ARG A 498 1.70 -7.07 -2.14
CA ARG A 498 1.30 -6.94 -3.54
C ARG A 498 2.21 -7.80 -4.45
N GLU A 499 1.58 -8.54 -5.36
CA GLU A 499 2.21 -9.47 -6.32
C GLU A 499 3.01 -10.62 -5.68
N TRP A 500 3.08 -10.65 -4.35
CA TRP A 500 3.63 -11.76 -3.57
C TRP A 500 2.68 -12.10 -2.41
N PRO A 501 1.45 -12.55 -2.74
CA PRO A 501 0.39 -12.74 -1.73
C PRO A 501 0.71 -13.87 -0.76
N GLN A 502 0.05 -13.85 0.41
CA GLN A 502 0.09 -14.95 1.36
C GLN A 502 -0.35 -16.25 0.71
N ALA A 503 0.18 -17.37 1.21
CA ALA A 503 -0.22 -18.70 0.77
C ALA A 503 -1.71 -18.92 1.02
N THR A 504 -2.46 -19.17 -0.04
CA THR A 504 -3.91 -19.34 -0.04
C THR A 504 -4.23 -20.64 -0.74
N PHE A 505 -4.85 -21.54 -0.04
CA PHE A 505 -5.18 -22.87 -0.55
C PHE A 505 -6.69 -23.06 -0.68
N ASP A 506 -7.08 -24.05 -1.46
CA ASP A 506 -8.46 -24.52 -1.49
C ASP A 506 -8.51 -26.03 -1.21
N GLY A 507 -9.69 -26.51 -0.82
CA GLY A 507 -9.87 -27.92 -0.52
C GLY A 507 -11.30 -28.28 -0.18
N HIS A 508 -11.61 -29.58 -0.27
CA HIS A 508 -12.90 -30.14 0.07
C HIS A 508 -12.86 -30.77 1.47
N PHE A 509 -13.87 -30.44 2.27
CA PHE A 509 -13.97 -30.86 3.66
C PHE A 509 -15.41 -31.26 3.98
N GLU A 510 -15.56 -32.12 4.97
CA GLU A 510 -16.84 -32.32 5.65
C GLU A 510 -16.98 -31.31 6.79
N LEU A 511 -18.08 -30.58 6.84
CA LEU A 511 -18.40 -29.61 7.87
C LEU A 511 -19.03 -30.32 9.08
N LEU A 512 -18.23 -30.55 10.12
CA LEU A 512 -18.69 -31.29 11.31
C LEU A 512 -19.40 -30.42 12.34
N GLN A 513 -18.99 -29.15 12.46
CA GLN A 513 -19.55 -28.21 13.42
C GLN A 513 -19.52 -26.79 12.87
N LEU A 514 -20.58 -26.05 13.14
CA LEU A 514 -20.77 -24.68 12.71
C LEU A 514 -21.33 -23.85 13.87
N LYS A 515 -20.53 -22.93 14.42
CA LYS A 515 -20.94 -22.10 15.54
C LYS A 515 -20.76 -20.62 15.25
N PRO A 516 -21.83 -19.79 15.29
CA PRO A 516 -21.70 -18.33 15.25
C PRO A 516 -20.92 -17.80 16.46
N VAL A 517 -19.95 -16.92 16.19
CA VAL A 517 -19.09 -16.29 17.20
C VAL A 517 -18.95 -14.78 16.97
N GLY A 518 -18.38 -14.07 17.94
CA GLY A 518 -18.28 -12.62 17.95
C GLY A 518 -19.55 -11.95 18.50
N GLU A 519 -19.45 -10.69 18.85
CA GLU A 519 -20.53 -9.90 19.46
C GLU A 519 -21.81 -9.90 18.62
N HIS A 520 -21.65 -9.67 17.30
CA HIS A 520 -22.76 -9.63 16.35
C HIS A 520 -23.08 -10.98 15.69
N LYS A 521 -22.43 -12.07 16.09
CA LYS A 521 -22.60 -13.45 15.54
C LYS A 521 -22.46 -13.52 14.01
N THR A 522 -21.69 -12.61 13.43
CA THR A 522 -21.43 -12.57 11.97
C THR A 522 -20.23 -13.43 11.55
N HIS A 523 -19.45 -13.92 12.49
CA HIS A 523 -18.33 -14.83 12.27
C HIS A 523 -18.74 -16.26 12.56
N LEU A 524 -18.07 -17.23 11.93
CA LEU A 524 -18.34 -18.65 12.12
C LEU A 524 -17.06 -19.38 12.58
N SER A 525 -17.15 -20.07 13.71
CA SER A 525 -16.17 -21.06 14.14
C SER A 525 -16.59 -22.43 13.61
N CYS A 526 -15.70 -23.10 12.88
CA CYS A 526 -16.00 -24.36 12.20
C CYS A 526 -15.06 -25.47 12.66
N LYS A 527 -15.57 -26.72 12.62
CA LYS A 527 -14.76 -27.94 12.64
C LYS A 527 -14.92 -28.62 11.29
N LEU A 528 -13.78 -28.88 10.65
CA LEU A 528 -13.69 -29.47 9.33
C LEU A 528 -12.99 -30.83 9.41
N ARG A 529 -13.40 -31.77 8.55
CA ARG A 529 -12.74 -33.07 8.39
C ARG A 529 -12.28 -33.24 6.96
N THR A 530 -11.01 -33.60 6.77
CA THR A 530 -10.48 -33.94 5.45
C THR A 530 -10.98 -35.31 5.02
N ALA A 531 -10.80 -35.65 3.73
CA ALA A 531 -11.11 -36.96 3.19
C ALA A 531 -10.30 -38.10 3.87
N GLN A 532 -9.12 -37.78 4.40
CA GLN A 532 -8.26 -38.73 5.14
C GLN A 532 -8.61 -38.81 6.63
N GLY A 533 -9.64 -38.08 7.09
CA GLY A 533 -10.15 -38.13 8.47
C GLY A 533 -9.47 -37.14 9.43
N LYS A 534 -8.59 -36.27 8.96
CA LYS A 534 -7.94 -35.26 9.81
C LYS A 534 -8.93 -34.17 10.24
N LEU A 535 -8.92 -33.84 11.52
CA LEU A 535 -9.77 -32.81 12.12
C LEU A 535 -9.04 -31.47 12.18
N LEU A 536 -9.67 -30.40 11.70
CA LEU A 536 -9.14 -29.06 11.62
C LEU A 536 -10.10 -28.05 12.25
N SER A 537 -9.54 -27.07 12.95
CA SER A 537 -10.31 -25.90 13.37
C SER A 537 -10.26 -24.85 12.27
N ALA A 538 -11.37 -24.18 12.03
CA ALA A 538 -11.42 -23.07 11.08
C ALA A 538 -12.21 -21.89 11.65
N ILE A 539 -11.90 -20.69 11.17
CA ILE A 539 -12.61 -19.45 11.47
C ILE A 539 -12.95 -18.73 10.16
N TYR A 540 -14.22 -18.35 10.02
CA TYR A 540 -14.70 -17.59 8.87
C TYR A 540 -15.20 -16.23 9.36
N PHE A 541 -14.36 -15.21 9.20
CA PHE A 541 -14.69 -13.85 9.61
C PHE A 541 -15.67 -13.23 8.61
N ASN A 542 -16.68 -12.50 9.11
CA ASN A 542 -17.70 -11.81 8.33
C ASN A 542 -18.40 -12.75 7.31
N ALA A 543 -18.63 -13.98 7.73
CA ALA A 543 -19.33 -15.00 6.91
C ALA A 543 -20.78 -14.63 6.63
N ARG A 544 -21.36 -13.75 7.45
CA ARG A 544 -22.72 -13.21 7.35
C ARG A 544 -22.69 -11.68 7.44
N GLU A 545 -23.67 -11.02 6.85
CA GLU A 545 -23.89 -9.58 7.02
C GLU A 545 -24.57 -9.27 8.36
N ASP A 546 -25.46 -10.18 8.79
CA ASP A 546 -26.14 -10.16 10.09
C ASP A 546 -26.32 -11.59 10.63
N ALA A 547 -26.73 -11.70 11.89
CA ALA A 547 -26.91 -12.98 12.57
C ALA A 547 -27.97 -13.90 11.96
N ASP A 548 -28.96 -13.32 11.30
CA ASP A 548 -30.13 -14.04 10.77
C ASP A 548 -29.97 -14.43 9.30
N GLN A 549 -28.90 -13.95 8.63
CA GLN A 549 -28.64 -14.29 7.24
C GLN A 549 -28.46 -15.81 7.10
N PRO A 550 -29.27 -16.47 6.22
CA PRO A 550 -29.17 -17.91 5.99
C PRO A 550 -27.84 -18.25 5.31
N LEU A 551 -27.28 -19.40 5.67
CA LEU A 551 -26.11 -19.97 5.03
C LEU A 551 -26.54 -20.98 3.96
N ALA A 552 -25.72 -21.12 2.92
CA ALA A 552 -25.95 -22.12 1.85
C ALA A 552 -25.48 -23.53 2.24
N PHE A 553 -24.96 -23.73 3.45
CA PHE A 553 -24.39 -24.98 3.96
C PHE A 553 -24.75 -25.20 5.42
N SER A 554 -24.71 -26.46 5.88
CA SER A 554 -25.05 -26.91 7.22
C SER A 554 -24.07 -27.96 7.73
N GLU A 555 -24.12 -28.28 9.01
CA GLU A 555 -23.37 -29.40 9.59
C GLU A 555 -23.73 -30.72 8.87
N GLY A 556 -22.70 -31.48 8.52
CA GLY A 556 -22.80 -32.71 7.72
C GLY A 556 -22.58 -32.54 6.23
N ASP A 557 -22.60 -31.30 5.72
CA ASP A 557 -22.41 -31.05 4.29
C ASP A 557 -20.93 -31.20 3.88
N SER A 558 -20.73 -31.61 2.62
CA SER A 558 -19.46 -31.46 1.92
C SER A 558 -19.31 -30.03 1.43
N VAL A 559 -18.21 -29.37 1.78
CA VAL A 559 -17.96 -27.96 1.47
C VAL A 559 -16.63 -27.79 0.74
N HIS A 560 -16.59 -26.88 -0.22
CA HIS A 560 -15.36 -26.38 -0.83
C HIS A 560 -14.96 -25.09 -0.14
N CYS A 561 -13.77 -25.07 0.46
CA CYS A 561 -13.23 -23.93 1.20
C CYS A 561 -12.02 -23.34 0.50
N VAL A 562 -11.90 -21.99 0.51
CA VAL A 562 -10.66 -21.27 0.24
C VAL A 562 -10.15 -20.73 1.59
N TYR A 563 -8.88 -20.98 1.90
CA TYR A 563 -8.35 -20.69 3.22
C TYR A 563 -6.87 -20.29 3.23
N GLN A 564 -6.49 -19.59 4.29
CA GLN A 564 -5.12 -19.31 4.67
C GLN A 564 -4.80 -20.04 5.99
N PRO A 565 -3.70 -20.81 6.06
CA PRO A 565 -3.27 -21.40 7.33
C PRO A 565 -2.82 -20.33 8.32
N SER A 566 -3.18 -20.50 9.58
CA SER A 566 -2.77 -19.63 10.68
C SER A 566 -2.54 -20.41 11.96
N LEU A 567 -1.91 -19.81 12.96
CA LEU A 567 -1.80 -20.39 14.30
C LEU A 567 -2.87 -19.77 15.22
N ASN A 568 -3.59 -20.62 15.91
CA ASN A 568 -4.42 -20.22 17.04
C ASN A 568 -3.70 -20.59 18.33
N ARG A 569 -3.43 -19.58 19.17
CA ARG A 569 -2.82 -19.72 20.49
C ARG A 569 -3.86 -19.42 21.56
N PHE A 570 -4.33 -20.44 22.19
CA PHE A 570 -5.32 -20.31 23.26
C PHE A 570 -4.98 -21.20 24.44
N ALA A 571 -5.01 -20.66 25.66
CA ALA A 571 -4.73 -21.37 26.90
C ALA A 571 -3.40 -22.16 26.88
N GLY A 572 -2.33 -21.56 26.33
CA GLY A 572 -0.99 -22.17 26.24
C GLY A 572 -0.85 -23.27 25.18
N ARG A 573 -1.88 -23.53 24.38
CA ARG A 573 -1.82 -24.49 23.26
C ARG A 573 -1.74 -23.75 21.93
N THR A 574 -0.83 -24.19 21.06
CA THR A 574 -0.71 -23.71 19.69
C THR A 574 -1.28 -24.78 18.75
N GLN A 575 -2.24 -24.40 17.94
CA GLN A 575 -2.87 -25.31 16.97
C GLN A 575 -2.98 -24.63 15.60
N LEU A 576 -2.87 -25.43 14.53
CA LEU A 576 -3.20 -24.96 13.20
C LEU A 576 -4.69 -24.62 13.14
N GLN A 577 -5.00 -23.46 12.57
CA GLN A 577 -6.35 -23.00 12.30
C GLN A 577 -6.43 -22.52 10.84
N LEU A 578 -7.50 -22.87 10.15
CA LEU A 578 -7.76 -22.36 8.81
C LEU A 578 -8.57 -21.07 8.89
N LYS A 579 -8.01 -19.96 8.43
CA LYS A 579 -8.74 -18.70 8.21
C LYS A 579 -9.45 -18.80 6.88
N LEU A 580 -10.76 -19.05 6.91
CA LEU A 580 -11.55 -19.17 5.69
C LEU A 580 -11.77 -17.81 5.05
N LEU A 581 -11.52 -17.74 3.75
CA LEU A 581 -11.82 -16.60 2.88
C LEU A 581 -13.14 -16.80 2.16
N TRP A 582 -13.48 -18.07 1.88
CA TRP A 582 -14.73 -18.49 1.23
C TRP A 582 -15.09 -19.91 1.63
N MET A 583 -16.38 -20.18 1.66
CA MET A 583 -16.94 -21.53 1.83
C MET A 583 -18.25 -21.63 1.05
N GLN A 584 -18.41 -22.70 0.30
CA GLN A 584 -19.61 -23.03 -0.46
C GLN A 584 -19.88 -24.54 -0.42
N PRO A 585 -21.10 -25.03 -0.71
CA PRO A 585 -21.36 -26.45 -0.96
C PRO A 585 -20.40 -26.97 -2.04
N ALA A 586 -19.92 -28.22 -1.89
CA ALA A 586 -18.99 -28.86 -2.81
C ALA A 586 -19.66 -29.31 -4.12
#